data_49dcb01be52c8e2ff9a7834d95b32394
#
_entry.id   49dcb01be52c8e2ff9a7834d95b32394
#
_cell.length_a   1.000
_cell.length_b   1.000
_cell.length_c   1.000
_cell.angle_alpha   90.00
_cell.angle_beta   90.00
_cell.angle_gamma   90.00
#
_symmetry.space_group_name_H-M   'P 1'
#
loop_
_entity.id
_entity.type
_entity.pdbx_description
1 polymer ?
#
loop_
_entity_poly.entity_id
_entity_poly.type
_entity_poly.pdbx_seq_one_letter_code
_entity_poly.pdbx_strand_id
1 'polypeptide(L)'
;MKIIFKFFSLCFAFLILILNNSEFAYSIGNVDWVLLKENNDGKEWIDMGSIKSINDNEISVLTKFFKNPKHSNEKEQLSLYVMRINCNDKTFKDTSINGIPQFGSKWQPSNNDELIDVVIEKSCSEIIN
;
A
#
# COMPACT_ATOMS: atom_id res chain seq x y z
N MET A 1 -5.91 -14.07 51.93
CA MET A 1 -4.75 -13.27 51.46
C MET A 1 -3.86 -13.98 50.43
N LYS A 2 -3.46 -15.25 50.63
CA LYS A 2 -2.58 -16.00 49.70
C LYS A 2 -3.18 -16.24 48.28
N ILE A 3 -4.51 -16.36 48.16
CA ILE A 3 -5.19 -16.62 46.88
C ILE A 3 -5.22 -15.34 46.02
N ILE A 4 -5.47 -14.20 46.63
CA ILE A 4 -5.51 -12.90 45.95
C ILE A 4 -4.13 -12.53 45.37
N PHE A 5 -3.06 -12.82 46.11
CA PHE A 5 -1.68 -12.58 45.66
C PHE A 5 -1.31 -13.45 44.46
N LYS A 6 -1.77 -14.72 44.43
CA LYS A 6 -1.55 -15.63 43.29
C LYS A 6 -2.30 -15.14 42.03
N PHE A 7 -3.52 -14.64 42.21
CA PHE A 7 -4.30 -14.08 41.07
C PHE A 7 -3.67 -12.83 40.51
N PHE A 8 -3.15 -11.93 41.35
CA PHE A 8 -2.47 -10.71 40.95
C PHE A 8 -1.17 -11.01 40.21
N SER A 9 -0.39 -11.99 40.66
CA SER A 9 0.83 -12.45 40.04
C SER A 9 0.56 -13.07 38.65
N LEU A 10 -0.53 -13.82 38.48
CA LEU A 10 -0.91 -14.43 37.20
C LEU A 10 -1.36 -13.39 36.18
N CYS A 11 -2.16 -12.42 36.62
CA CYS A 11 -2.59 -11.29 35.75
C CYS A 11 -1.41 -10.43 35.30
N PHE A 12 -0.43 -10.19 36.19
CA PHE A 12 0.75 -9.41 35.86
C PHE A 12 1.66 -10.14 34.86
N ALA A 13 1.83 -11.47 35.03
CA ALA A 13 2.58 -12.27 34.05
C ALA A 13 1.90 -12.31 32.69
N PHE A 14 0.56 -12.35 32.63
CA PHE A 14 -0.20 -12.31 31.38
C PHE A 14 -0.11 -10.95 30.69
N LEU A 15 -0.11 -9.86 31.48
CA LEU A 15 0.09 -8.50 30.95
C LEU A 15 1.47 -8.32 30.30
N ILE A 16 2.52 -8.88 30.92
CA ILE A 16 3.88 -8.84 30.37
C ILE A 16 3.97 -9.64 29.06
N LEU A 17 3.28 -10.77 28.95
CA LEU A 17 3.23 -11.56 27.71
C LEU A 17 2.54 -10.83 26.55
N ILE A 18 1.50 -10.04 26.85
CA ILE A 18 0.81 -9.24 25.83
C ILE A 18 1.70 -8.07 25.38
N LEU A 19 2.44 -7.43 26.28
CA LEU A 19 3.30 -6.30 25.96
C LEU A 19 4.55 -6.70 25.14
N ASN A 20 4.99 -7.94 25.23
CA ASN A 20 6.14 -8.45 24.43
C ASN A 20 5.76 -8.88 23.00
N ASN A 21 4.46 -8.89 22.63
CA ASN A 21 4.04 -9.20 21.27
C ASN A 21 3.81 -7.95 20.38
N SER A 22 4.30 -6.78 20.79
CA SER A 22 4.17 -5.54 20.02
C SER A 22 5.28 -5.36 18.97
N GLU A 23 5.75 -6.43 18.34
CA GLU A 23 6.72 -6.33 17.23
C GLU A 23 6.09 -5.94 15.88
N PHE A 24 4.92 -5.36 15.86
CA PHE A 24 4.35 -4.80 14.63
C PHE A 24 4.33 -3.27 14.61
N ALA A 25 5.38 -2.64 15.11
CA ALA A 25 5.71 -1.30 14.64
C ALA A 25 6.34 -1.47 13.25
N TYR A 26 5.54 -1.57 12.20
CA TYR A 26 6.04 -1.31 10.85
C TYR A 26 6.62 0.09 10.86
N SER A 27 7.94 0.19 10.87
CA SER A 27 8.62 1.41 10.52
C SER A 27 8.11 1.77 9.12
N ILE A 28 7.20 2.73 9.04
CA ILE A 28 6.86 3.39 7.80
C ILE A 28 8.16 4.09 7.43
N GLY A 29 8.91 3.52 6.48
CA GLY A 29 10.11 4.12 5.92
C GLY A 29 9.78 5.55 5.44
N ASN A 30 10.78 6.38 5.29
CA ASN A 30 10.59 7.70 4.70
C ASN A 30 9.86 7.53 3.37
N VAL A 31 8.73 8.21 3.24
CA VAL A 31 7.95 8.22 2.00
C VAL A 31 8.77 8.96 0.94
N ASP A 32 8.99 8.31 -0.21
CA ASP A 32 9.75 8.86 -1.35
C ASP A 32 8.86 8.95 -2.59
N TRP A 33 8.12 10.07 -2.67
CA TRP A 33 7.18 10.29 -3.75
C TRP A 33 7.87 10.76 -5.03
N VAL A 34 7.73 9.98 -6.09
CA VAL A 34 8.20 10.30 -7.44
C VAL A 34 7.00 10.44 -8.37
N LEU A 35 6.90 11.57 -9.08
CA LEU A 35 5.91 11.77 -10.14
C LEU A 35 6.27 10.88 -11.32
N LEU A 36 5.38 9.98 -11.73
CA LEU A 36 5.57 9.11 -12.88
C LEU A 36 5.04 9.72 -14.15
N LYS A 37 3.83 10.25 -14.13
CA LYS A 37 3.16 10.80 -15.30
C LYS A 37 2.10 11.81 -14.91
N GLU A 38 1.90 12.77 -15.81
CA GLU A 38 0.80 13.71 -15.80
C GLU A 38 0.13 13.73 -17.17
N ASN A 39 -1.19 13.70 -17.21
CA ASN A 39 -2.00 13.83 -18.41
C ASN A 39 -3.29 14.61 -18.11
N ASN A 40 -4.23 14.64 -19.06
CA ASN A 40 -5.50 15.37 -18.90
C ASN A 40 -6.38 14.81 -17.77
N ASP A 41 -6.25 13.55 -17.42
CA ASP A 41 -7.05 12.90 -16.35
C ASP A 41 -6.48 13.20 -14.97
N GLY A 42 -5.16 13.35 -14.85
CA GLY A 42 -4.51 13.64 -13.57
C GLY A 42 -3.02 13.39 -13.53
N LYS A 43 -2.53 13.20 -12.30
CA LYS A 43 -1.11 12.98 -11.98
C LYS A 43 -0.97 11.71 -11.15
N GLU A 44 -0.09 10.82 -11.59
CA GLU A 44 0.23 9.58 -10.90
C GLU A 44 1.60 9.65 -10.26
N TRP A 45 1.68 9.30 -8.99
CA TRP A 45 2.88 9.28 -8.18
C TRP A 45 3.07 7.91 -7.56
N ILE A 46 4.32 7.52 -7.42
CA ILE A 46 4.72 6.29 -6.73
C ILE A 46 5.57 6.61 -5.50
N ASP A 47 5.36 5.89 -4.42
CA ASP A 47 6.28 5.89 -3.29
C ASP A 47 7.33 4.80 -3.48
N MET A 48 8.53 5.21 -3.89
CA MET A 48 9.65 4.30 -4.15
C MET A 48 10.05 3.51 -2.91
N GLY A 49 9.92 4.11 -1.72
CA GLY A 49 10.21 3.45 -0.45
C GLY A 49 9.21 2.36 -0.06
N SER A 50 8.04 2.33 -0.69
CA SER A 50 6.97 1.35 -0.41
C SER A 50 7.05 0.08 -1.25
N ILE A 51 7.90 0.03 -2.28
CA ILE A 51 8.00 -1.11 -3.19
C ILE A 51 8.52 -2.32 -2.41
N LYS A 52 7.72 -3.40 -2.38
CA LYS A 52 8.05 -4.64 -1.68
C LYS A 52 7.78 -5.84 -2.57
N SER A 53 8.76 -6.72 -2.72
CA SER A 53 8.54 -8.03 -3.30
C SER A 53 7.66 -8.87 -2.38
N ILE A 54 6.61 -9.46 -2.94
CA ILE A 54 5.72 -10.42 -2.26
C ILE A 54 6.17 -11.84 -2.58
N ASN A 55 6.52 -12.08 -3.84
CA ASN A 55 7.12 -13.30 -4.35
C ASN A 55 7.90 -12.96 -5.63
N ASP A 56 8.42 -13.97 -6.33
CA ASP A 56 9.27 -13.79 -7.51
C ASP A 56 8.62 -12.95 -8.63
N ASN A 57 7.30 -12.94 -8.70
CA ASN A 57 6.55 -12.28 -9.78
C ASN A 57 5.63 -11.15 -9.32
N GLU A 58 5.44 -11.02 -8.01
CA GLU A 58 4.47 -10.06 -7.46
C GLU A 58 5.12 -9.07 -6.52
N ILE A 59 4.71 -7.82 -6.67
CA ILE A 59 5.11 -6.70 -5.83
C ILE A 59 3.91 -6.00 -5.24
N SER A 60 4.12 -5.35 -4.11
CA SER A 60 3.20 -4.38 -3.53
C SER A 60 3.82 -3.01 -3.58
N VAL A 61 3.02 -2.00 -3.89
CA VAL A 61 3.46 -0.60 -3.98
C VAL A 61 2.35 0.35 -3.56
N LEU A 62 2.74 1.47 -2.95
CA LEU A 62 1.83 2.58 -2.62
C LEU A 62 1.92 3.63 -3.73
N THR A 63 0.77 4.02 -4.27
CA THR A 63 0.65 5.10 -5.24
C THR A 63 -0.35 6.16 -4.78
N LYS A 64 -0.27 7.33 -5.36
CA LYS A 64 -1.27 8.39 -5.21
C LYS A 64 -1.63 8.98 -6.54
N PHE A 65 -2.92 9.14 -6.74
CA PHE A 65 -3.49 9.75 -7.92
C PHE A 65 -4.19 11.07 -7.58
N PHE A 66 -3.79 12.13 -8.26
CA PHE A 66 -4.48 13.40 -8.25
C PHE A 66 -5.33 13.52 -9.50
N LYS A 67 -6.64 13.47 -9.34
CA LYS A 67 -7.57 13.65 -10.43
C LYS A 67 -7.71 15.13 -10.77
N ASN A 68 -7.53 15.47 -12.04
CA ASN A 68 -7.79 16.83 -12.50
C ASN A 68 -9.29 17.15 -12.47
N PRO A 69 -9.68 18.34 -12.00
CA PRO A 69 -11.06 18.77 -12.06
C PRO A 69 -11.51 18.92 -13.53
N LYS A 70 -12.65 18.33 -13.88
CA LYS A 70 -13.24 18.46 -15.23
C LYS A 70 -13.99 19.76 -15.42
N HIS A 71 -14.42 20.39 -14.32
CA HIS A 71 -15.13 21.66 -14.30
C HIS A 71 -14.56 22.60 -13.26
N SER A 72 -14.67 23.91 -13.49
CA SER A 72 -14.13 24.95 -12.61
C SER A 72 -14.63 24.92 -11.15
N ASN A 73 -15.75 24.24 -10.90
CA ASN A 73 -16.35 24.10 -9.57
C ASN A 73 -15.94 22.80 -8.85
N GLU A 74 -15.22 21.89 -9.52
CA GLU A 74 -14.75 20.66 -8.92
C GLU A 74 -13.41 20.90 -8.20
N LYS A 75 -13.26 20.25 -7.05
CA LYS A 75 -11.99 20.25 -6.32
C LYS A 75 -11.12 19.12 -6.83
N GLU A 76 -9.82 19.34 -6.85
CA GLU A 76 -8.83 18.31 -7.03
C GLU A 76 -9.05 17.17 -6.04
N GLN A 77 -9.08 15.94 -6.51
CA GLN A 77 -9.30 14.75 -5.68
C GLN A 77 -8.02 13.93 -5.60
N LEU A 78 -7.58 13.69 -4.36
CA LEU A 78 -6.46 12.79 -4.07
C LEU A 78 -7.01 11.44 -3.68
N SER A 79 -6.45 10.37 -4.27
CA SER A 79 -6.68 8.99 -3.87
C SER A 79 -5.34 8.28 -3.64
N LEU A 80 -5.29 7.46 -2.60
CA LEU A 80 -4.14 6.61 -2.27
C LEU A 80 -4.51 5.16 -2.58
N TYR A 81 -3.63 4.45 -3.28
CA TYR A 81 -3.82 3.05 -3.64
C TYR A 81 -2.65 2.22 -3.14
N VAL A 82 -2.95 1.10 -2.48
CA VAL A 82 -1.98 0.03 -2.31
C VAL A 82 -2.27 -1.01 -3.38
N MET A 83 -1.38 -1.11 -4.34
CA MET A 83 -1.53 -2.01 -5.48
C MET A 83 -0.67 -3.26 -5.28
N ARG A 84 -1.18 -4.41 -5.72
CA ARG A 84 -0.36 -5.58 -6.05
C ARG A 84 -0.24 -5.66 -7.56
N ILE A 85 0.97 -5.90 -8.03
CA ILE A 85 1.31 -5.96 -9.44
C ILE A 85 1.94 -7.32 -9.72
N ASN A 86 1.46 -8.01 -10.74
CA ASN A 86 2.09 -9.20 -11.30
C ASN A 86 2.94 -8.78 -12.51
N CYS A 87 4.25 -8.87 -12.37
CA CYS A 87 5.17 -8.39 -13.39
C CYS A 87 5.25 -9.30 -14.63
N ASN A 88 4.95 -10.60 -14.49
CA ASN A 88 4.92 -11.51 -15.62
C ASN A 88 3.75 -11.22 -16.55
N ASP A 89 2.56 -11.06 -15.98
CA ASP A 89 1.33 -10.89 -16.74
C ASP A 89 1.00 -9.41 -17.01
N LYS A 90 1.77 -8.48 -16.37
CA LYS A 90 1.49 -7.04 -16.39
C LYS A 90 0.07 -6.70 -15.96
N THR A 91 -0.41 -7.39 -14.93
CA THR A 91 -1.71 -7.16 -14.32
C THR A 91 -1.57 -6.56 -12.93
N PHE A 92 -2.60 -5.91 -12.46
CA PHE A 92 -2.64 -5.31 -11.13
C PHE A 92 -3.97 -5.56 -10.43
N LYS A 93 -4.00 -5.32 -9.13
CA LYS A 93 -5.21 -5.23 -8.32
C LYS A 93 -4.98 -4.28 -7.16
N ASP A 94 -6.00 -3.51 -6.81
CA ASP A 94 -5.98 -2.68 -5.62
C ASP A 94 -6.27 -3.52 -4.39
N THR A 95 -5.39 -3.49 -3.41
CA THR A 95 -5.58 -4.18 -2.13
C THR A 95 -6.09 -3.23 -1.04
N SER A 96 -5.88 -1.92 -1.23
CA SER A 96 -6.44 -0.87 -0.39
C SER A 96 -6.65 0.40 -1.20
N ILE A 97 -7.74 1.13 -0.92
CA ILE A 97 -8.03 2.46 -1.48
C ILE A 97 -8.30 3.39 -0.31
N ASN A 98 -7.53 4.48 -0.19
CA ASN A 98 -7.63 5.45 0.90
C ASN A 98 -7.62 4.80 2.29
N GLY A 99 -6.80 3.75 2.47
CA GLY A 99 -6.70 3.00 3.70
C GLY A 99 -7.81 1.97 3.93
N ILE A 100 -8.77 1.84 3.03
CA ILE A 100 -9.87 0.87 3.13
C ILE A 100 -9.48 -0.39 2.36
N PRO A 101 -9.35 -1.56 3.03
CA PRO A 101 -9.02 -2.82 2.36
C PRO A 101 -10.06 -3.21 1.29
N GLN A 102 -9.58 -3.69 0.14
CA GLN A 102 -10.41 -4.13 -0.98
C GLN A 102 -10.45 -5.66 -1.02
N PHE A 103 -11.33 -6.25 -0.21
CA PHE A 103 -11.53 -7.69 -0.18
C PHE A 103 -12.17 -8.18 -1.47
N GLY A 104 -11.55 -9.15 -2.13
CA GLY A 104 -12.05 -9.73 -3.38
C GLY A 104 -11.71 -8.95 -4.64
N SER A 105 -10.80 -7.98 -4.59
CA SER A 105 -10.27 -7.34 -5.79
C SER A 105 -9.62 -8.38 -6.72
N LYS A 106 -9.89 -8.25 -8.03
CA LYS A 106 -9.44 -9.20 -9.05
C LYS A 106 -8.24 -8.62 -9.80
N TRP A 107 -7.39 -9.50 -10.29
CA TRP A 107 -6.35 -9.15 -11.24
C TRP A 107 -6.97 -8.61 -12.53
N GLN A 108 -6.47 -7.48 -13.00
CA GLN A 108 -6.94 -6.80 -14.20
C GLN A 108 -5.78 -6.19 -14.99
N PRO A 109 -5.85 -6.14 -16.32
CA PRO A 109 -4.88 -5.40 -17.12
C PRO A 109 -5.13 -3.89 -16.99
N SER A 110 -4.15 -3.08 -17.38
CA SER A 110 -4.27 -1.61 -17.38
C SER A 110 -5.29 -1.08 -18.38
N ASN A 111 -5.67 -1.87 -19.38
CA ASN A 111 -6.60 -1.50 -20.45
C ASN A 111 -6.20 -0.22 -21.20
N ASN A 112 -4.89 -0.02 -21.43
CA ASN A 112 -4.29 1.16 -22.03
C ASN A 112 -4.46 2.45 -21.18
N ASP A 113 -4.66 2.32 -19.88
CA ASP A 113 -4.54 3.44 -18.97
C ASP A 113 -3.05 3.76 -18.79
N GLU A 114 -2.61 4.85 -19.39
CA GLU A 114 -1.22 5.26 -19.38
C GLU A 114 -0.67 5.57 -17.99
N LEU A 115 -1.54 5.97 -17.03
CA LEU A 115 -1.14 6.25 -15.66
C LEU A 115 -0.87 4.95 -14.91
N ILE A 116 -1.67 3.91 -15.16
CA ILE A 116 -1.45 2.58 -14.61
C ILE A 116 -0.26 1.88 -15.27
N ASP A 117 -0.11 2.02 -16.58
CA ASP A 117 1.02 1.42 -17.32
C ASP A 117 2.37 1.86 -16.75
N VAL A 118 2.56 3.15 -16.48
CA VAL A 118 3.82 3.65 -15.93
C VAL A 118 4.08 3.18 -14.50
N VAL A 119 3.03 2.93 -13.70
CA VAL A 119 3.17 2.33 -12.37
C VAL A 119 3.68 0.89 -12.50
N ILE A 120 3.07 0.09 -13.36
CA ILE A 120 3.48 -1.30 -13.59
C ILE A 120 4.93 -1.37 -14.07
N GLU A 121 5.28 -0.58 -15.08
CA GLU A 121 6.63 -0.56 -15.66
C GLU A 121 7.67 -0.14 -14.61
N LYS A 122 7.44 0.98 -13.92
CA LYS A 122 8.38 1.47 -12.92
C LYS A 122 8.56 0.48 -11.79
N SER A 123 7.47 -0.03 -11.23
CA SER A 123 7.51 -0.96 -10.11
C SER A 123 8.23 -2.27 -10.47
N CYS A 124 7.95 -2.83 -11.66
CA CYS A 124 8.59 -4.07 -12.08
C CYS A 124 10.08 -3.90 -12.42
N SER A 125 10.51 -2.72 -12.86
CA SER A 125 11.93 -2.46 -13.13
C SER A 125 12.80 -2.44 -11.87
N GLU A 126 12.23 -2.13 -10.72
CA GLU A 126 12.97 -2.07 -9.44
C GLU A 126 13.32 -3.44 -8.84
N ILE A 127 12.65 -4.52 -9.29
CA ILE A 127 12.93 -5.88 -8.79
C ILE A 127 14.07 -6.56 -9.59
N ILE A 128 14.32 -6.10 -10.80
CA ILE A 128 15.28 -6.72 -11.71
C ILE A 128 16.74 -6.32 -11.37
N ASN A 129 16.91 -5.35 -10.47
CA ASN A 129 18.20 -4.88 -9.98
C ASN A 129 18.48 -5.39 -8.56
#